data_d9d00e26650a24fa39f15cea0ac8a5b7
#
_entry.id   d9d00e26650a24fa39f15cea0ac8a5b7
#
_cell.length_a   1.000
_cell.length_b   1.000
_cell.length_c   1.000
_cell.angle_alpha   90.00
_cell.angle_beta   90.00
_cell.angle_gamma   90.00
#
_symmetry.space_group_name_H-M   'P 1'
#
loop_
_entity.id
_entity.type
_entity.pdbx_description
1 polymer ?
#
loop_
_entity_poly.entity_id
_entity_poly.type
_entity_poly.pdbx_seq_one_letter_code
_entity_poly.pdbx_strand_id
1 'polypeptide(L)'
;GVGKTTVATNLAASFAEFGLKTCLVDFSLQFGDVAMFTNVKPNFTVYDMLLNNLDLTPNLNLFIEHVNPNLFVLPAPVLPEQADYINRAMVSKLIKNLSTSFDVLVFDTPSVVNDLCLELYKLSKQIVMVTTKDLAALKNTKLQLDILDKLELTDKIKLILNKHDSPKFIVNNEDVKKMLNIDVIATIPHTNTVVGNSINMGVPFIYSYPREPIADAIRELMSKVRYNCIVGGYNVEKK
;
A
#
# COMPACT_ATOMS: atom_id res chain seq x y z
N GLY A 1 2.73 -15.23 -0.65
CA GLY A 1 3.27 -13.90 -0.44
C GLY A 1 3.10 -13.38 0.99
N VAL A 2 3.83 -12.35 1.33
CA VAL A 2 3.82 -11.74 2.68
C VAL A 2 2.53 -10.96 3.00
N GLY A 3 1.64 -10.71 2.02
CA GLY A 3 0.35 -10.03 2.19
C GLY A 3 0.37 -8.51 1.94
N LYS A 4 1.22 -8.01 1.05
CA LYS A 4 1.30 -6.57 0.72
C LYS A 4 -0.04 -6.00 0.26
N THR A 5 -0.66 -6.58 -0.77
CA THR A 5 -1.96 -6.15 -1.30
C THR A 5 -3.06 -6.16 -0.23
N THR A 6 -3.09 -7.22 0.62
CA THR A 6 -4.03 -7.29 1.75
C THR A 6 -3.84 -6.12 2.72
N VAL A 7 -2.59 -5.82 3.08
CA VAL A 7 -2.28 -4.71 3.99
C VAL A 7 -2.59 -3.37 3.31
N ALA A 8 -2.15 -3.15 2.07
CA ALA A 8 -2.38 -1.91 1.34
C ALA A 8 -3.88 -1.60 1.20
N THR A 9 -4.68 -2.59 0.78
CA THR A 9 -6.13 -2.43 0.61
C THR A 9 -6.82 -2.08 1.92
N ASN A 10 -6.51 -2.78 3.01
CA ASN A 10 -7.15 -2.54 4.29
C ASN A 10 -6.61 -1.29 5.01
N LEU A 11 -5.35 -0.92 4.79
CA LEU A 11 -4.80 0.36 5.25
C LEU A 11 -5.49 1.54 4.56
N ALA A 12 -5.68 1.47 3.24
CA ALA A 12 -6.44 2.48 2.48
C ALA A 12 -7.90 2.55 2.96
N ALA A 13 -8.54 1.40 3.17
CA ALA A 13 -9.88 1.32 3.73
C ALA A 13 -9.98 1.94 5.14
N SER A 14 -8.95 1.76 5.99
CA SER A 14 -8.90 2.34 7.33
C SER A 14 -8.74 3.86 7.30
N PHE A 15 -7.94 4.42 6.38
CA PHE A 15 -7.87 5.87 6.18
C PHE A 15 -9.22 6.43 5.73
N ALA A 16 -9.90 5.74 4.80
CA ALA A 16 -11.22 6.13 4.32
C ALA A 16 -12.31 6.04 5.41
N GLU A 17 -12.28 4.99 6.26
CA GLU A 17 -13.14 4.86 7.45
C GLU A 17 -12.93 6.02 8.43
N PHE A 18 -11.70 6.52 8.53
CA PHE A 18 -11.37 7.69 9.33
C PHE A 18 -11.87 9.02 8.74
N GLY A 19 -12.46 9.02 7.54
CA GLY A 19 -13.01 10.18 6.85
C GLY A 19 -12.04 10.89 5.91
N LEU A 20 -10.87 10.33 5.62
CA LEU A 20 -9.90 10.88 4.69
C LEU A 20 -10.20 10.40 3.26
N LYS A 21 -10.21 11.32 2.30
CA LYS A 21 -10.37 11.00 0.88
C LYS A 21 -9.12 10.26 0.39
N THR A 22 -9.22 8.95 0.23
CA THR A 22 -8.10 8.04 0.03
C THR A 22 -8.15 7.40 -1.34
N CYS A 23 -7.03 7.43 -2.09
CA CYS A 23 -6.86 6.69 -3.32
C CYS A 23 -5.88 5.55 -3.13
N LEU A 24 -6.34 4.32 -3.38
CA LEU A 24 -5.52 3.12 -3.46
C LEU A 24 -5.11 2.91 -4.92
N VAL A 25 -3.81 2.98 -5.19
CA VAL A 25 -3.24 2.81 -6.53
C VAL A 25 -2.59 1.43 -6.61
N ASP A 26 -3.03 0.63 -7.54
CA ASP A 26 -2.39 -0.65 -7.84
C ASP A 26 -1.14 -0.43 -8.70
N PHE A 27 -0.01 -0.46 -8.04
CA PHE A 27 1.29 -0.28 -8.67
C PHE A 27 2.03 -1.60 -8.96
N SER A 28 1.34 -2.74 -8.77
CA SER A 28 1.73 -4.06 -9.27
C SER A 28 1.38 -4.18 -10.76
N LEU A 29 2.02 -3.34 -11.61
CA LEU A 29 1.59 -3.01 -12.96
C LEU A 29 1.41 -4.19 -13.92
N GLN A 30 2.05 -5.33 -13.68
CA GLN A 30 1.94 -6.52 -14.53
C GLN A 30 0.88 -7.52 -14.01
N PHE A 31 0.74 -7.64 -12.70
CA PHE A 31 -0.12 -8.65 -12.05
C PHE A 31 -0.78 -8.03 -10.80
N GLY A 32 -1.54 -6.96 -11.00
CA GLY A 32 -2.23 -6.28 -9.92
C GLY A 32 -3.55 -6.95 -9.54
N ASP A 33 -3.82 -7.03 -8.25
CA ASP A 33 -4.98 -7.72 -7.68
C ASP A 33 -5.96 -6.79 -6.95
N VAL A 34 -5.65 -5.48 -6.82
CA VAL A 34 -6.45 -4.53 -6.02
C VAL A 34 -7.91 -4.48 -6.50
N ALA A 35 -8.14 -4.55 -7.81
CA ALA A 35 -9.48 -4.56 -8.39
C ALA A 35 -10.34 -5.73 -7.85
N MET A 36 -9.72 -6.93 -7.71
CA MET A 36 -10.38 -8.10 -7.13
C MET A 36 -10.64 -7.92 -5.62
N PHE A 37 -9.69 -7.35 -4.87
CA PHE A 37 -9.83 -7.10 -3.44
C PHE A 37 -10.91 -6.07 -3.09
N THR A 38 -11.36 -5.28 -4.06
CA THR A 38 -12.32 -4.18 -3.87
C THR A 38 -13.58 -4.32 -4.72
N ASN A 39 -13.74 -5.45 -5.41
CA ASN A 39 -14.84 -5.75 -6.34
C ASN A 39 -15.07 -4.65 -7.39
N VAL A 40 -13.99 -4.05 -7.85
CA VAL A 40 -14.00 -3.00 -8.87
C VAL A 40 -13.84 -3.64 -10.25
N LYS A 41 -14.63 -3.21 -11.21
CA LYS A 41 -14.46 -3.55 -12.63
C LYS A 41 -13.81 -2.34 -13.32
N PRO A 42 -12.52 -2.44 -13.68
CA PRO A 42 -11.81 -1.30 -14.24
C PRO A 42 -12.39 -0.88 -15.60
N ASN A 43 -12.85 0.37 -15.72
CA ASN A 43 -13.12 0.98 -17.02
C ASN A 43 -11.83 1.60 -17.58
N PHE A 44 -11.02 2.16 -16.69
CA PHE A 44 -9.71 2.73 -16.96
C PHE A 44 -8.71 2.27 -15.90
N THR A 45 -7.43 2.36 -16.23
CA THR A 45 -6.31 1.86 -15.41
C THR A 45 -5.22 2.93 -15.23
N VAL A 46 -4.20 2.63 -14.44
CA VAL A 46 -2.98 3.46 -14.33
C VAL A 46 -2.38 3.74 -15.71
N TYR A 47 -2.39 2.75 -16.60
CA TYR A 47 -1.86 2.89 -17.97
C TYR A 47 -2.66 3.91 -18.77
N ASP A 48 -3.97 3.81 -18.80
CA ASP A 48 -4.85 4.72 -19.54
C ASP A 48 -4.70 6.16 -19.02
N MET A 49 -4.64 6.32 -17.70
CA MET A 49 -4.42 7.61 -17.07
C MET A 49 -3.09 8.24 -17.45
N LEU A 50 -2.02 7.45 -17.51
CA LEU A 50 -0.67 7.95 -17.81
C LEU A 50 -0.45 8.27 -19.27
N LEU A 51 -1.05 7.50 -20.19
CA LEU A 51 -0.91 7.72 -21.65
C LEU A 51 -1.72 8.91 -22.14
N ASN A 52 -2.89 9.17 -21.58
CA ASN A 52 -3.77 10.22 -22.06
C ASN A 52 -3.19 11.64 -21.91
N ASN A 53 -2.06 11.80 -21.26
CA ASN A 53 -1.28 13.06 -21.14
C ASN A 53 -2.13 14.31 -20.81
N LEU A 54 -3.40 14.08 -20.44
CA LEU A 54 -4.40 15.11 -20.18
C LEU A 54 -3.99 15.88 -18.94
N ASP A 55 -4.29 17.15 -18.95
CA ASP A 55 -4.42 17.92 -17.71
C ASP A 55 -5.55 17.25 -16.93
N LEU A 56 -5.18 16.31 -16.01
CA LEU A 56 -6.08 15.35 -15.41
C LEU A 56 -7.03 15.99 -14.40
N THR A 57 -6.77 17.24 -14.02
CA THR A 57 -7.52 17.94 -12.97
C THR A 57 -9.03 18.00 -13.24
N PRO A 58 -9.54 18.26 -14.44
CA PRO A 58 -10.99 18.21 -14.67
C PRO A 58 -11.57 16.81 -14.91
N ASN A 59 -10.74 15.82 -15.28
CA ASN A 59 -11.18 14.50 -15.75
C ASN A 59 -10.74 13.33 -14.85
N LEU A 60 -10.14 13.61 -13.70
CA LEU A 60 -9.61 12.59 -12.79
C LEU A 60 -10.65 11.52 -12.42
N ASN A 61 -11.90 11.94 -12.20
CA ASN A 61 -12.99 11.05 -11.84
C ASN A 61 -13.33 10.00 -12.93
N LEU A 62 -12.90 10.20 -14.18
CA LEU A 62 -13.13 9.21 -15.23
C LEU A 62 -12.21 7.97 -15.10
N PHE A 63 -11.05 8.14 -14.49
CA PHE A 63 -10.01 7.09 -14.39
C PHE A 63 -10.02 6.35 -13.05
N ILE A 64 -10.81 6.82 -12.09
CA ILE A 64 -10.78 6.33 -10.72
C ILE A 64 -12.11 5.71 -10.36
N GLU A 65 -12.05 4.46 -9.90
CA GLU A 65 -13.22 3.71 -9.46
C GLU A 65 -13.56 4.02 -8.00
N HIS A 66 -14.85 4.13 -7.72
CA HIS A 66 -15.36 4.40 -6.38
C HIS A 66 -15.72 3.10 -5.67
N VAL A 67 -15.13 2.85 -4.50
CA VAL A 67 -15.51 1.74 -3.62
C VAL A 67 -16.56 2.22 -2.60
N ASN A 68 -16.32 3.40 -2.02
CA ASN A 68 -17.26 4.08 -1.14
C ASN A 68 -17.00 5.62 -1.19
N PRO A 69 -17.73 6.47 -0.44
CA PRO A 69 -17.56 7.92 -0.51
C PRO A 69 -16.14 8.45 -0.28
N ASN A 70 -15.30 7.72 0.47
CA ASN A 70 -13.94 8.14 0.81
C ASN A 70 -12.85 7.20 0.27
N LEU A 71 -13.20 6.01 -0.25
CA LEU A 71 -12.23 5.06 -0.81
C LEU A 71 -12.37 4.98 -2.32
N PHE A 72 -11.30 5.27 -2.99
CA PHE A 72 -11.15 5.28 -4.44
C PHE A 72 -10.03 4.35 -4.86
N VAL A 73 -10.14 3.74 -6.03
CA VAL A 73 -9.16 2.80 -6.58
C VAL A 73 -8.75 3.22 -7.97
N LEU A 74 -7.45 3.24 -8.21
CA LEU A 74 -6.87 3.31 -9.54
C LEU A 74 -6.23 1.94 -9.86
N PRO A 75 -6.88 1.11 -10.70
CA PRO A 75 -6.46 -0.26 -10.96
C PRO A 75 -5.16 -0.35 -11.78
N ALA A 76 -4.45 -1.49 -11.67
CA ALA A 76 -3.32 -1.83 -12.53
C ALA A 76 -3.76 -2.01 -14.00
N PRO A 77 -2.81 -1.92 -14.94
CA PRO A 77 -3.07 -2.22 -16.35
C PRO A 77 -3.71 -3.61 -16.55
N VAL A 78 -4.56 -3.73 -17.56
CA VAL A 78 -5.24 -5.02 -17.88
C VAL A 78 -4.27 -6.02 -18.51
N LEU A 79 -3.34 -5.53 -19.33
CA LEU A 79 -2.37 -6.36 -20.04
C LEU A 79 -0.96 -6.12 -19.45
N PRO A 80 -0.22 -7.20 -19.10
CA PRO A 80 1.10 -7.08 -18.49
C PRO A 80 2.10 -6.24 -19.30
N GLU A 81 2.05 -6.30 -20.64
CA GLU A 81 2.90 -5.54 -21.54
C GLU A 81 2.67 -4.03 -21.49
N GLN A 82 1.53 -3.57 -21.00
CA GLN A 82 1.24 -2.15 -20.81
C GLN A 82 2.17 -1.51 -19.76
N ALA A 83 2.68 -2.30 -18.82
CA ALA A 83 3.64 -1.84 -17.82
C ALA A 83 4.95 -1.31 -18.43
N ASP A 84 5.36 -1.83 -19.59
CA ASP A 84 6.62 -1.46 -20.26
C ASP A 84 6.60 -0.05 -20.83
N TYR A 85 5.41 0.52 -21.06
CA TYR A 85 5.24 1.90 -21.53
C TYR A 85 5.30 2.95 -20.42
N ILE A 86 5.28 2.53 -19.16
CA ILE A 86 5.29 3.44 -18.00
C ILE A 86 6.73 3.76 -17.62
N ASN A 87 7.05 5.05 -17.49
CA ASN A 87 8.37 5.53 -17.13
C ASN A 87 8.35 6.39 -15.84
N ARG A 88 9.54 6.72 -15.31
CA ARG A 88 9.69 7.47 -14.05
C ARG A 88 9.02 8.85 -14.09
N ALA A 89 9.12 9.58 -15.20
CA ALA A 89 8.49 10.90 -15.32
C ALA A 89 6.97 10.82 -15.23
N MET A 90 6.38 9.74 -15.78
CA MET A 90 4.94 9.46 -15.67
C MET A 90 4.54 9.19 -14.21
N VAL A 91 5.35 8.44 -13.45
CA VAL A 91 5.09 8.17 -12.02
C VAL A 91 5.05 9.47 -11.21
N SER A 92 6.04 10.36 -11.42
CA SER A 92 6.08 11.66 -10.76
C SER A 92 4.86 12.53 -11.09
N LYS A 93 4.42 12.53 -12.37
CA LYS A 93 3.21 13.23 -12.81
C LYS A 93 1.95 12.64 -12.19
N LEU A 94 1.84 11.31 -12.12
CA LEU A 94 0.73 10.60 -11.47
C LEU A 94 0.56 11.05 -10.02
N ILE A 95 1.63 10.96 -9.23
CA ILE A 95 1.63 11.34 -7.81
C ILE A 95 1.21 12.79 -7.64
N LYS A 96 1.80 13.71 -8.43
CA LYS A 96 1.46 15.14 -8.39
C LYS A 96 -0.02 15.38 -8.65
N ASN A 97 -0.59 14.75 -9.69
CA ASN A 97 -1.99 14.92 -10.06
C ASN A 97 -2.94 14.35 -8.98
N LEU A 98 -2.67 13.14 -8.48
CA LEU A 98 -3.49 12.53 -7.44
C LEU A 98 -3.43 13.31 -6.13
N SER A 99 -2.26 13.85 -5.77
CA SER A 99 -2.06 14.62 -4.52
C SER A 99 -2.87 15.91 -4.44
N THR A 100 -3.39 16.43 -5.58
CA THR A 100 -4.29 17.62 -5.58
C THR A 100 -5.73 17.27 -5.21
N SER A 101 -6.11 15.99 -5.28
CA SER A 101 -7.51 15.55 -5.19
C SER A 101 -7.78 14.60 -4.04
N PHE A 102 -6.74 14.05 -3.41
CA PHE A 102 -6.82 13.07 -2.33
C PHE A 102 -5.98 13.49 -1.13
N ASP A 103 -6.50 13.22 0.08
CA ASP A 103 -5.78 13.45 1.33
C ASP A 103 -4.68 12.40 1.55
N VAL A 104 -4.93 11.17 1.09
CA VAL A 104 -4.02 10.03 1.23
C VAL A 104 -3.92 9.26 -0.08
N LEU A 105 -2.68 8.94 -0.46
CA LEU A 105 -2.38 8.00 -1.54
C LEU A 105 -1.71 6.76 -0.94
N VAL A 106 -2.26 5.58 -1.20
CA VAL A 106 -1.67 4.30 -0.84
C VAL A 106 -1.32 3.55 -2.13
N PHE A 107 -0.06 3.17 -2.29
CA PHE A 107 0.41 2.42 -3.46
C PHE A 107 0.68 0.97 -3.08
N ASP A 108 -0.01 0.02 -3.71
CA ASP A 108 0.35 -1.40 -3.62
C ASP A 108 1.44 -1.72 -4.62
N THR A 109 2.63 -2.11 -4.13
CA THR A 109 3.82 -2.31 -4.95
C THR A 109 4.16 -3.79 -5.14
N PRO A 110 4.79 -4.17 -6.28
CA PRO A 110 5.22 -5.54 -6.52
C PRO A 110 6.28 -5.99 -5.51
N SER A 111 6.61 -7.28 -5.54
CA SER A 111 7.65 -7.86 -4.68
C SER A 111 9.06 -7.52 -5.16
N VAL A 112 9.20 -7.26 -6.44
CA VAL A 112 10.48 -6.92 -7.08
C VAL A 112 10.64 -5.41 -7.10
N VAL A 113 11.75 -4.92 -6.55
CA VAL A 113 12.10 -3.50 -6.59
C VAL A 113 12.69 -3.21 -7.97
N ASN A 114 11.97 -2.43 -8.75
CA ASN A 114 12.41 -1.92 -10.05
C ASN A 114 12.55 -0.39 -10.02
N ASP A 115 12.99 0.19 -11.12
CA ASP A 115 13.20 1.63 -11.25
C ASP A 115 11.97 2.48 -10.96
N LEU A 116 10.78 2.00 -11.32
CA LEU A 116 9.52 2.70 -11.05
C LEU A 116 9.20 2.68 -9.55
N CYS A 117 9.45 1.54 -8.89
CA CYS A 117 9.32 1.43 -7.43
C CYS A 117 10.29 2.37 -6.71
N LEU A 118 11.54 2.46 -7.17
CA LEU A 118 12.53 3.36 -6.58
C LEU A 118 12.11 4.82 -6.72
N GLU A 119 11.55 5.23 -7.85
CA GLU A 119 11.01 6.58 -8.04
C GLU A 119 9.84 6.84 -7.08
N LEU A 120 8.90 5.89 -7.00
CA LEU A 120 7.78 5.96 -6.07
C LEU A 120 8.25 6.10 -4.61
N TYR A 121 9.25 5.31 -4.18
CA TYR A 121 9.78 5.36 -2.81
C TYR A 121 10.44 6.71 -2.48
N LYS A 122 11.17 7.30 -3.45
CA LYS A 122 11.76 8.64 -3.28
C LYS A 122 10.69 9.70 -3.06
N LEU A 123 9.59 9.63 -3.79
CA LEU A 123 8.49 10.60 -3.72
C LEU A 123 7.53 10.36 -2.55
N SER A 124 7.48 9.14 -2.01
CA SER A 124 6.63 8.79 -0.89
C SER A 124 7.12 9.41 0.42
N LYS A 125 6.18 9.77 1.30
CA LYS A 125 6.49 10.22 2.66
C LYS A 125 6.91 9.06 3.56
N GLN A 126 6.30 7.88 3.36
CA GLN A 126 6.58 6.67 4.13
C GLN A 126 6.56 5.44 3.23
N ILE A 127 7.32 4.43 3.61
CA ILE A 127 7.41 3.13 2.99
C ILE A 127 7.00 2.09 4.04
N VAL A 128 5.78 1.57 3.96
CA VAL A 128 5.33 0.48 4.83
C VAL A 128 5.87 -0.84 4.28
N MET A 129 6.91 -1.36 4.93
CA MET A 129 7.55 -2.60 4.54
C MET A 129 6.90 -3.78 5.24
N VAL A 130 6.24 -4.64 4.47
CA VAL A 130 5.52 -5.82 4.97
C VAL A 130 6.41 -7.04 4.89
N THR A 131 6.62 -7.72 6.00
CA THR A 131 7.31 -9.00 6.05
C THR A 131 6.57 -10.01 6.93
N THR A 132 7.05 -11.24 6.95
CA THR A 132 6.60 -12.31 7.86
C THR A 132 7.83 -12.92 8.54
N LYS A 133 7.62 -13.76 9.54
CA LYS A 133 8.72 -14.49 10.21
C LYS A 133 9.25 -15.68 9.40
N ASP A 134 8.89 -15.81 8.14
CA ASP A 134 9.47 -16.77 7.21
C ASP A 134 10.92 -16.36 6.85
N LEU A 135 11.85 -17.31 6.88
CA LEU A 135 13.28 -17.03 6.65
C LEU A 135 13.55 -16.44 5.26
N ALA A 136 12.84 -16.93 4.22
CA ALA A 136 13.00 -16.39 2.88
C ALA A 136 12.45 -14.96 2.77
N ALA A 137 11.33 -14.68 3.45
CA ALA A 137 10.78 -13.33 3.54
C ALA A 137 11.73 -12.39 4.28
N LEU A 138 12.31 -12.81 5.41
CA LEU A 138 13.27 -12.02 6.18
C LEU A 138 14.54 -11.73 5.39
N LYS A 139 15.10 -12.75 4.68
CA LYS A 139 16.23 -12.55 3.78
C LYS A 139 15.93 -11.50 2.71
N ASN A 140 14.79 -11.60 2.03
CA ASN A 140 14.41 -10.67 0.98
C ASN A 140 14.16 -9.26 1.55
N THR A 141 13.57 -9.16 2.73
CA THR A 141 13.37 -7.89 3.44
C THR A 141 14.72 -7.25 3.76
N LYS A 142 15.71 -8.03 4.26
CA LYS A 142 17.06 -7.52 4.53
C LYS A 142 17.71 -6.96 3.28
N LEU A 143 17.64 -7.67 2.15
CA LEU A 143 18.18 -7.19 0.88
C LEU A 143 17.51 -5.89 0.41
N GLN A 144 16.19 -5.75 0.58
CA GLN A 144 15.48 -4.51 0.25
C GLN A 144 15.88 -3.36 1.19
N LEU A 145 16.04 -3.63 2.49
CA LEU A 145 16.54 -2.63 3.45
C LEU A 145 17.93 -2.14 3.05
N ASP A 146 18.83 -3.04 2.68
CA ASP A 146 20.20 -2.67 2.25
C ASP A 146 20.20 -1.82 0.95
N ILE A 147 19.25 -2.05 0.04
CA ILE A 147 19.07 -1.20 -1.15
C ILE A 147 18.55 0.19 -0.76
N LEU A 148 17.54 0.25 0.11
CA LEU A 148 16.93 1.52 0.52
C LEU A 148 17.89 2.35 1.39
N ASP A 149 18.75 1.71 2.17
CA ASP A 149 19.80 2.36 2.95
C ASP A 149 20.83 3.07 2.04
N LYS A 150 21.30 2.39 0.99
CA LYS A 150 22.19 2.98 -0.02
C LYS A 150 21.56 4.18 -0.76
N LEU A 151 20.24 4.29 -0.74
CA LEU A 151 19.48 5.38 -1.35
C LEU A 151 19.07 6.45 -0.33
N GLU A 152 19.52 6.33 0.93
CA GLU A 152 19.21 7.25 2.02
C GLU A 152 17.70 7.37 2.31
N LEU A 153 16.97 6.24 2.16
CA LEU A 153 15.52 6.18 2.37
C LEU A 153 15.10 5.48 3.67
N THR A 154 16.06 5.10 4.52
CA THR A 154 15.82 4.31 5.74
C THR A 154 14.85 4.98 6.71
N ASP A 155 14.92 6.28 6.87
CA ASP A 155 14.06 7.06 7.77
C ASP A 155 12.57 7.00 7.40
N LYS A 156 12.28 6.73 6.12
CA LYS A 156 10.90 6.58 5.62
C LYS A 156 10.32 5.21 5.92
N ILE A 157 11.14 4.22 6.27
CA ILE A 157 10.70 2.83 6.40
C ILE A 157 9.96 2.61 7.70
N LYS A 158 8.80 1.96 7.58
CA LYS A 158 7.96 1.49 8.68
C LYS A 158 7.77 -0.03 8.51
N LEU A 159 8.57 -0.81 9.25
CA LEU A 159 8.52 -2.27 9.18
C LEU A 159 7.33 -2.81 9.96
N ILE A 160 6.56 -3.70 9.34
CA ILE A 160 5.47 -4.44 9.99
C ILE A 160 5.65 -5.95 9.81
N LEU A 161 5.25 -6.70 10.84
CA LEU A 161 5.18 -8.16 10.80
C LEU A 161 3.75 -8.61 10.56
N ASN A 162 3.48 -9.11 9.36
CA ASN A 162 2.20 -9.73 9.04
C ASN A 162 2.20 -11.22 9.44
N LYS A 163 1.04 -11.76 9.78
CA LYS A 163 0.87 -13.16 10.22
C LYS A 163 1.79 -13.52 11.39
N HIS A 164 1.99 -12.58 12.34
CA HIS A 164 3.05 -12.67 13.36
C HIS A 164 2.93 -13.87 14.29
N ASP A 165 1.73 -14.36 14.52
CA ASP A 165 1.35 -15.47 15.39
C ASP A 165 1.08 -16.77 14.62
N SER A 166 1.42 -16.83 13.32
CA SER A 166 1.24 -18.04 12.54
C SER A 166 2.07 -19.21 13.12
N PRO A 167 1.46 -20.38 13.37
CA PRO A 167 2.16 -21.52 13.95
C PRO A 167 3.24 -22.11 13.01
N LYS A 168 3.30 -21.66 11.77
CA LYS A 168 4.31 -22.07 10.79
C LYS A 168 5.68 -21.43 11.01
N PHE A 169 5.76 -20.36 11.82
CA PHE A 169 7.01 -19.61 12.01
C PHE A 169 7.67 -19.94 13.33
N ILE A 170 8.97 -20.28 13.27
CA ILE A 170 9.81 -20.62 14.42
C ILE A 170 10.56 -19.38 14.93
N VAL A 171 10.79 -18.39 14.07
CA VAL A 171 11.55 -17.17 14.40
C VAL A 171 10.74 -16.29 15.34
N ASN A 172 11.36 -15.86 16.43
CA ASN A 172 10.74 -14.93 17.39
C ASN A 172 10.95 -13.46 16.99
N ASN A 173 10.27 -12.53 17.68
CA ASN A 173 10.33 -11.10 17.36
C ASN A 173 11.71 -10.48 17.60
N GLU A 174 12.44 -10.94 18.62
CA GLU A 174 13.79 -10.44 18.94
C GLU A 174 14.79 -10.81 17.85
N ASP A 175 14.69 -12.05 17.33
CA ASP A 175 15.54 -12.50 16.23
C ASP A 175 15.24 -11.71 14.94
N VAL A 176 13.98 -11.40 14.66
CA VAL A 176 13.62 -10.52 13.53
C VAL A 176 14.31 -9.15 13.67
N LYS A 177 14.23 -8.54 14.87
CA LYS A 177 14.88 -7.23 15.12
C LYS A 177 16.40 -7.33 14.92
N LYS A 178 17.05 -8.38 15.44
CA LYS A 178 18.50 -8.60 15.27
C LYS A 178 18.89 -8.80 13.80
N MET A 179 18.10 -9.58 13.05
CA MET A 179 18.37 -9.88 11.63
C MET A 179 18.21 -8.65 10.73
N LEU A 180 17.18 -7.85 10.97
CA LEU A 180 16.83 -6.74 10.09
C LEU A 180 17.43 -5.40 10.54
N ASN A 181 17.84 -5.29 11.80
CA ASN A 181 18.36 -4.07 12.43
C ASN A 181 17.43 -2.84 12.27
N ILE A 182 16.11 -3.08 12.37
CA ILE A 182 15.07 -2.05 12.31
C ILE A 182 13.92 -2.43 13.25
N ASP A 183 13.28 -1.43 13.84
CA ASP A 183 12.15 -1.65 14.74
C ASP A 183 10.88 -2.02 13.98
N VAL A 184 10.14 -2.99 14.52
CA VAL A 184 8.81 -3.36 14.06
C VAL A 184 7.80 -2.41 14.70
N ILE A 185 7.11 -1.61 13.88
CA ILE A 185 6.13 -0.63 14.40
C ILE A 185 4.77 -1.24 14.69
N ALA A 186 4.39 -2.32 13.99
CA ALA A 186 3.12 -3.01 14.19
C ALA A 186 3.21 -4.49 13.81
N THR A 187 2.33 -5.29 14.43
CA THR A 187 2.15 -6.72 14.12
C THR A 187 0.70 -6.97 13.72
N ILE A 188 0.49 -7.77 12.69
CA ILE A 188 -0.83 -8.14 12.17
C ILE A 188 -1.04 -9.64 12.43
N PRO A 189 -2.13 -10.04 13.09
CA PRO A 189 -2.39 -11.44 13.39
C PRO A 189 -2.69 -12.26 12.15
N HIS A 190 -2.50 -13.57 12.26
CA HIS A 190 -2.78 -14.52 11.21
C HIS A 190 -4.24 -14.96 11.26
N THR A 191 -4.98 -14.73 10.18
CA THR A 191 -6.34 -15.26 10.01
C THR A 191 -6.63 -15.53 8.54
N ASN A 192 -6.56 -16.81 8.15
CA ASN A 192 -6.84 -17.21 6.77
C ASN A 192 -8.31 -17.06 6.42
N THR A 193 -9.21 -17.34 7.36
CA THR A 193 -10.65 -17.31 7.13
C THR A 193 -11.15 -15.90 6.84
N VAL A 194 -10.80 -14.94 7.69
CA VAL A 194 -11.23 -13.54 7.51
C VAL A 194 -10.66 -12.95 6.23
N VAL A 195 -9.36 -13.13 6.01
CA VAL A 195 -8.68 -12.61 4.80
C VAL A 195 -9.22 -13.30 3.54
N GLY A 196 -9.33 -14.64 3.54
CA GLY A 196 -9.84 -15.38 2.39
C GLY A 196 -11.27 -14.99 2.02
N ASN A 197 -12.16 -14.91 3.00
CA ASN A 197 -13.54 -14.48 2.79
C ASN A 197 -13.63 -13.04 2.28
N SER A 198 -12.85 -12.13 2.86
CA SER A 198 -12.78 -10.72 2.42
C SER A 198 -12.39 -10.61 0.95
N ILE A 199 -11.36 -11.36 0.52
CA ILE A 199 -10.92 -11.39 -0.89
C ILE A 199 -12.02 -11.96 -1.79
N ASN A 200 -12.64 -13.08 -1.39
CA ASN A 200 -13.71 -13.72 -2.18
C ASN A 200 -14.94 -12.82 -2.33
N MET A 201 -15.24 -12.01 -1.33
CA MET A 201 -16.32 -11.02 -1.39
C MET A 201 -15.93 -9.75 -2.16
N GLY A 202 -14.63 -9.51 -2.38
CA GLY A 202 -14.13 -8.23 -2.90
C GLY A 202 -14.43 -7.06 -1.98
N VAL A 203 -14.48 -7.30 -0.66
CA VAL A 203 -14.75 -6.26 0.35
C VAL A 203 -13.64 -6.27 1.39
N PRO A 204 -12.89 -5.17 1.57
CA PRO A 204 -11.86 -5.07 2.59
C PRO A 204 -12.37 -5.50 3.98
N PHE A 205 -11.58 -6.27 4.72
CA PHE A 205 -12.04 -6.79 6.02
C PHE A 205 -12.28 -5.70 7.07
N ILE A 206 -11.72 -4.51 6.90
CA ILE A 206 -12.07 -3.33 7.69
C ILE A 206 -13.59 -3.09 7.67
N TYR A 207 -14.26 -3.36 6.54
CA TYR A 207 -15.71 -3.18 6.37
C TYR A 207 -16.49 -4.47 6.62
N SER A 208 -16.00 -5.62 6.11
CA SER A 208 -16.73 -6.89 6.19
C SER A 208 -16.59 -7.58 7.55
N TYR A 209 -15.48 -7.34 8.27
CA TYR A 209 -15.15 -7.92 9.57
C TYR A 209 -14.60 -6.87 10.55
N PRO A 210 -15.35 -5.78 10.83
CA PRO A 210 -14.82 -4.61 11.54
C PRO A 210 -14.46 -4.85 13.01
N ARG A 211 -14.91 -5.96 13.61
CA ARG A 211 -14.68 -6.31 15.03
C ARG A 211 -13.59 -7.37 15.21
N GLU A 212 -12.99 -7.85 14.15
CA GLU A 212 -11.94 -8.85 14.22
C GLU A 212 -10.59 -8.23 14.62
N PRO A 213 -9.75 -8.93 15.39
CA PRO A 213 -8.45 -8.41 15.84
C PRO A 213 -7.53 -7.94 14.71
N ILE A 214 -7.66 -8.53 13.52
CA ILE A 214 -6.89 -8.10 12.34
C ILE A 214 -7.32 -6.70 11.86
N ALA A 215 -8.60 -6.34 12.00
CA ALA A 215 -9.08 -5.01 11.66
C ALA A 215 -8.54 -3.96 12.65
N ASP A 216 -8.52 -4.29 13.94
CA ASP A 216 -7.96 -3.39 14.97
C ASP A 216 -6.45 -3.20 14.77
N ALA A 217 -5.71 -4.25 14.39
CA ALA A 217 -4.29 -4.14 14.08
C ALA A 217 -4.01 -3.21 12.88
N ILE A 218 -4.87 -3.21 11.86
CA ILE A 218 -4.76 -2.27 10.72
C ILE A 218 -5.11 -0.84 11.15
N ARG A 219 -6.12 -0.62 12.00
CA ARG A 219 -6.44 0.71 12.54
C ARG A 219 -5.30 1.26 13.40
N GLU A 220 -4.68 0.42 14.20
CA GLU A 220 -3.47 0.78 14.95
C GLU A 220 -2.30 1.16 14.02
N LEU A 221 -2.06 0.37 12.98
CA LEU A 221 -1.07 0.68 11.94
C LEU A 221 -1.37 2.02 11.28
N MET A 222 -2.61 2.26 10.87
CA MET A 222 -3.05 3.52 10.26
C MET A 222 -2.73 4.70 11.18
N SER A 223 -3.03 4.61 12.47
CA SER A 223 -2.75 5.67 13.44
C SER A 223 -1.26 5.99 13.54
N LYS A 224 -0.39 4.97 13.57
CA LYS A 224 1.07 5.12 13.62
C LYS A 224 1.64 5.74 12.35
N VAL A 225 1.16 5.32 11.18
CA VAL A 225 1.57 5.86 9.88
C VAL A 225 1.09 7.31 9.73
N ARG A 226 -0.16 7.60 10.10
CA ARG A 226 -0.74 8.95 10.06
C ARG A 226 0.01 9.94 10.95
N TYR A 227 0.30 9.57 12.21
CA TYR A 227 0.99 10.44 13.15
C TYR A 227 2.34 10.93 12.60
N ASN A 228 3.12 10.01 12.03
CA ASN A 228 4.43 10.35 11.44
C ASN A 228 4.32 11.22 10.16
N CYS A 229 3.16 11.23 9.49
CA CYS A 229 2.92 12.12 8.36
C CYS A 229 2.59 13.57 8.80
N ILE A 230 2.01 13.75 9.99
CA ILE A 230 1.62 15.07 10.53
C ILE A 230 2.82 15.79 11.13
N VAL A 231 3.75 15.06 11.78
CA VAL A 231 4.97 15.66 12.41
C VAL A 231 5.96 16.22 11.39
N GLY A 232 5.86 15.83 10.12
CA GLY A 232 6.67 16.36 8.99
C GLY A 232 6.18 17.67 8.39
N GLY A 233 5.49 18.53 9.12
CA GLY A 233 5.24 19.94 8.80
C GLY A 233 4.28 20.21 7.64
N TYR A 234 3.00 20.16 7.90
CA TYR A 234 1.99 21.13 7.43
C TYR A 234 0.96 21.29 8.55
N ASN A 235 0.97 22.45 9.19
CA ASN A 235 -0.16 22.89 9.99
C ASN A 235 -1.37 23.04 9.07
N VAL A 236 -2.28 22.07 9.13
CA VAL A 236 -3.63 22.30 8.67
C VAL A 236 -4.34 22.97 9.83
N GLU A 237 -4.33 24.31 9.86
CA GLU A 237 -5.27 25.06 10.66
C GLU A 237 -6.68 24.64 10.25
N LYS A 238 -7.42 24.12 11.22
CA LYS A 238 -8.85 23.89 11.07
C LYS A 238 -9.53 25.22 10.78
N LYS A 239 -10.19 25.31 9.64
CA LYS A 239 -11.33 26.20 9.45
C LYS A 239 -12.60 25.41 9.59
#